data_be9e13c022e13c4ca83450b42f5f4719
#
_entry.id   be9e13c022e13c4ca83450b42f5f4719
#
_cell.length_a   1.000
_cell.length_b   1.000
_cell.length_c   1.000
_cell.angle_alpha   90.00
_cell.angle_beta   90.00
_cell.angle_gamma   90.00
#
_symmetry.space_group_name_H-M   'P 1'
#
loop_
_entity.id
_entity.type
_entity.pdbx_description
1 polymer ?
#
loop_
_entity_poly.entity_id
_entity_poly.type
_entity_poly.pdbx_seq_one_letter_code
_entity_poly.pdbx_strand_id
1 'polypeptide(L)'
;MGAVILALAIQCFGVYQILLFLFTRLNPMRFIKKFFPVMSFAFTTATSNATIPLSIDTLHKKIGVSKKISSFTIPLGATVNMDGTSIMQGVAVIFIAQVYGISLTPSDLLTVVATATLASIGTAGVPSVGLVTLAMVLQSVGLPTEGIALIMGIDRILDMLRTAVNITGDAVCTTIVAHQEKALDRTVFNEN
;
A
#
# COMPACT_ATOMS: atom_id res chain seq x y z
N MET A 1 -15.38 -6.14 5.53
CA MET A 1 -15.14 -5.30 4.34
C MET A 1 -15.02 -3.82 4.69
N GLY A 2 -16.01 -3.21 5.33
CA GLY A 2 -15.98 -1.78 5.69
C GLY A 2 -14.75 -1.37 6.50
N ALA A 3 -14.31 -2.18 7.46
CA ALA A 3 -13.11 -1.90 8.26
C ALA A 3 -11.84 -1.82 7.42
N VAL A 4 -11.68 -2.70 6.41
CA VAL A 4 -10.53 -2.65 5.49
C VAL A 4 -10.57 -1.37 4.66
N ILE A 5 -11.71 -1.02 4.08
CA ILE A 5 -11.87 0.20 3.28
C ILE A 5 -11.56 1.44 4.12
N LEU A 6 -12.09 1.50 5.35
CA LEU A 6 -11.82 2.61 6.26
C LEU A 6 -10.32 2.72 6.60
N ALA A 7 -9.69 1.60 6.94
CA ALA A 7 -8.26 1.58 7.28
C ALA A 7 -7.39 1.98 6.07
N LEU A 8 -7.72 1.50 4.86
CA LEU A 8 -7.05 1.90 3.62
C LEU A 8 -7.23 3.40 3.33
N ALA A 9 -8.42 3.95 3.58
CA ALA A 9 -8.68 5.37 3.41
C ALA A 9 -7.88 6.22 4.42
N ILE A 10 -7.81 5.81 5.68
CA ILE A 10 -6.99 6.45 6.71
C ILE A 10 -5.52 6.40 6.32
N GLN A 11 -5.02 5.27 5.85
CA GLN A 11 -3.64 5.13 5.40
C GLN A 11 -3.33 6.08 4.23
N CYS A 12 -4.17 6.08 3.20
CA CYS A 12 -3.95 6.84 1.97
C CYS A 12 -4.09 8.36 2.17
N PHE A 13 -5.20 8.78 2.79
CA PHE A 13 -5.56 10.21 2.90
C PHE A 13 -5.16 10.83 4.24
N GLY A 14 -4.85 10.03 5.24
CA GLY A 14 -4.35 10.46 6.54
C GLY A 14 -2.84 10.27 6.65
N VAL A 15 -2.40 9.05 6.91
CA VAL A 15 -1.01 8.74 7.29
C VAL A 15 -0.02 9.21 6.22
N TYR A 16 -0.19 8.81 4.97
CA TYR A 16 0.72 9.20 3.90
C TYR A 16 0.77 10.70 3.67
N GLN A 17 -0.36 11.39 3.79
CA GLN A 17 -0.41 12.84 3.58
C GLN A 17 0.23 13.61 4.74
N ILE A 18 0.07 13.11 5.96
CA ILE A 18 0.76 13.67 7.13
C ILE A 18 2.28 13.49 6.98
N LEU A 19 2.75 12.29 6.62
CA LEU A 19 4.17 12.03 6.40
C LEU A 19 4.73 12.92 5.27
N LEU A 20 4.03 13.03 4.14
CA LEU A 20 4.44 13.91 3.05
C LEU A 20 4.62 15.34 3.54
N PHE A 21 3.62 15.88 4.23
CA PHE A 21 3.65 17.24 4.72
C PHE A 21 4.75 17.46 5.78
N LEU A 22 4.90 16.55 6.74
CA LEU A 22 5.91 16.67 7.80
C LEU A 22 7.33 16.72 7.24
N PHE A 23 7.64 15.83 6.30
CA PHE A 23 9.00 15.68 5.79
C PHE A 23 9.33 16.62 4.63
N THR A 24 8.35 17.01 3.82
CA THR A 24 8.63 17.80 2.61
C THR A 24 8.02 19.18 2.61
N ARG A 25 7.02 19.46 3.45
CA ARG A 25 6.21 20.70 3.45
C ARG A 25 5.48 20.93 2.12
N LEU A 26 5.28 19.89 1.31
CA LEU A 26 4.45 19.95 0.10
C LEU A 26 2.97 19.92 0.47
N ASN A 27 2.13 20.49 -0.38
CA ASN A 27 0.67 20.46 -0.20
C ASN A 27 0.11 19.06 -0.52
N PRO A 28 -0.46 18.34 0.47
CA PRO A 28 -0.97 16.98 0.27
C PRO A 28 -2.10 16.89 -0.77
N MET A 29 -3.01 17.87 -0.78
CA MET A 29 -4.13 17.86 -1.71
C MET A 29 -3.66 18.01 -3.16
N ARG A 30 -2.64 18.85 -3.38
CA ARG A 30 -2.03 19.02 -4.71
C ARG A 30 -1.31 17.72 -5.14
N PHE A 31 -0.63 17.07 -4.20
CA PHE A 31 0.02 15.77 -4.47
C PHE A 31 -1.00 14.73 -4.91
N ILE A 32 -2.08 14.53 -4.16
CA ILE A 32 -3.14 13.59 -4.51
C ILE A 32 -3.72 13.93 -5.89
N LYS A 33 -4.06 15.19 -6.15
CA LYS A 33 -4.62 15.62 -7.44
C LYS A 33 -3.70 15.28 -8.62
N LYS A 34 -2.39 15.50 -8.47
CA LYS A 34 -1.40 15.21 -9.52
C LYS A 34 -1.16 13.71 -9.69
N PHE A 35 -1.23 12.93 -8.60
CA PHE A 35 -0.98 11.50 -8.61
C PHE A 35 -2.24 10.66 -8.85
N PHE A 36 -3.43 11.24 -8.80
CA PHE A 36 -4.71 10.57 -9.00
C PHE A 36 -4.82 9.72 -10.26
N PRO A 37 -4.30 10.13 -11.44
CA PRO A 37 -4.33 9.27 -12.63
C PRO A 37 -3.59 7.93 -12.44
N VAL A 38 -2.48 7.94 -11.68
CA VAL A 38 -1.72 6.73 -11.35
C VAL A 38 -2.53 5.85 -10.39
N MET A 39 -3.14 6.45 -9.36
CA MET A 39 -4.01 5.74 -8.42
C MET A 39 -5.18 5.06 -9.15
N SER A 40 -5.82 5.76 -10.08
CA SER A 40 -6.92 5.21 -10.88
C SER A 40 -6.47 4.06 -11.78
N PHE A 41 -5.29 4.18 -12.40
CA PHE A 41 -4.72 3.11 -13.21
C PHE A 41 -4.37 1.88 -12.36
N ALA A 42 -3.77 2.08 -11.18
CA ALA A 42 -3.48 1.00 -10.24
C ALA A 42 -4.76 0.29 -9.75
N PHE A 43 -5.79 1.07 -9.45
CA PHE A 43 -7.10 0.55 -9.07
C PHE A 43 -7.69 -0.35 -10.16
N THR A 44 -7.66 0.07 -11.41
CA THR A 44 -8.24 -0.71 -12.52
C THR A 44 -7.45 -1.96 -12.85
N THR A 45 -6.12 -1.91 -12.77
CA THR A 45 -5.23 -3.03 -13.12
C THR A 45 -5.01 -4.01 -11.97
N ALA A 46 -5.14 -3.55 -10.72
CA ALA A 46 -4.81 -4.29 -9.50
C ALA A 46 -3.40 -4.90 -9.53
N THR A 47 -2.43 -4.20 -10.15
CA THR A 47 -1.03 -4.63 -10.18
C THR A 47 -0.08 -3.45 -10.08
N SER A 48 0.74 -3.43 -9.02
CA SER A 48 1.76 -2.39 -8.82
C SER A 48 2.79 -2.38 -9.95
N ASN A 49 3.15 -3.54 -10.47
CA ASN A 49 4.16 -3.66 -11.54
C ASN A 49 3.73 -2.92 -12.82
N ALA A 50 2.46 -2.99 -13.21
CA ALA A 50 1.96 -2.28 -14.38
C ALA A 50 1.96 -0.76 -14.21
N THR A 51 1.91 -0.26 -12.97
CA THR A 51 1.90 1.18 -12.68
C THR A 51 3.30 1.80 -12.65
N ILE A 52 4.38 1.02 -12.58
CA ILE A 52 5.74 1.51 -12.44
C ILE A 52 6.09 2.60 -13.47
N PRO A 53 5.90 2.38 -14.78
CA PRO A 53 6.26 3.40 -15.78
C PRO A 53 5.48 4.70 -15.60
N LEU A 54 4.16 4.59 -15.34
CA LEU A 54 3.28 5.75 -15.17
C LEU A 54 3.62 6.50 -13.87
N SER A 55 3.95 5.78 -12.79
CA SER A 55 4.39 6.38 -11.53
C SER A 55 5.66 7.19 -11.70
N ILE A 56 6.68 6.62 -12.35
CA ILE A 56 7.96 7.29 -12.61
C ILE A 56 7.75 8.56 -13.45
N ASP A 57 6.96 8.47 -14.52
CA ASP A 57 6.68 9.60 -15.41
C ASP A 57 5.93 10.72 -14.69
N THR A 58 4.91 10.37 -13.90
CA THR A 58 4.11 11.34 -13.12
C THR A 58 4.95 12.00 -12.02
N LEU A 59 5.75 11.23 -11.28
CA LEU A 59 6.65 11.76 -10.27
C LEU A 59 7.66 12.74 -10.87
N HIS A 60 8.22 12.40 -12.03
CA HIS A 60 9.18 13.27 -12.69
C HIS A 60 8.53 14.54 -13.26
N LYS A 61 7.48 14.39 -14.06
CA LYS A 61 6.91 15.51 -14.83
C LYS A 61 5.94 16.39 -14.05
N LYS A 62 5.25 15.83 -13.04
CA LYS A 62 4.19 16.55 -12.31
C LYS A 62 4.54 16.84 -10.86
N ILE A 63 5.34 16.00 -10.22
CA ILE A 63 5.74 16.17 -8.82
C ILE A 63 7.13 16.83 -8.72
N GLY A 64 7.97 16.71 -9.76
CA GLY A 64 9.32 17.28 -9.80
C GLY A 64 10.40 16.39 -9.19
N VAL A 65 10.12 15.10 -9.01
CA VAL A 65 11.10 14.14 -8.51
C VAL A 65 12.11 13.81 -9.59
N SER A 66 13.39 13.78 -9.25
CA SER A 66 14.46 13.33 -10.16
C SER A 66 14.19 11.92 -10.68
N LYS A 67 14.29 11.73 -12.00
CA LYS A 67 14.10 10.44 -12.65
C LYS A 67 15.06 9.37 -12.10
N LYS A 68 16.27 9.76 -11.72
CA LYS A 68 17.26 8.87 -11.12
C LYS A 68 16.73 8.22 -9.83
N ILE A 69 16.09 9.01 -8.96
CA ILE A 69 15.52 8.52 -7.70
C ILE A 69 14.27 7.68 -7.98
N SER A 70 13.30 8.19 -8.74
CA SER A 70 12.05 7.48 -8.98
C SER A 70 12.25 6.15 -9.73
N SER A 71 13.22 6.06 -10.65
CA SER A 71 13.52 4.81 -11.36
C SER A 71 14.11 3.71 -10.46
N PHE A 72 14.65 4.06 -9.31
CA PHE A 72 15.14 3.11 -8.33
C PHE A 72 14.08 2.80 -7.26
N THR A 73 13.49 3.85 -6.68
CA THR A 73 12.62 3.71 -5.51
C THR A 73 11.25 3.12 -5.85
N ILE A 74 10.67 3.43 -7.01
CA ILE A 74 9.34 2.92 -7.39
C ILE A 74 9.34 1.40 -7.64
N PRO A 75 10.28 0.82 -8.41
CA PRO A 75 10.36 -0.64 -8.53
C PRO A 75 10.66 -1.34 -7.19
N LEU A 76 11.49 -0.74 -6.34
CA LEU A 76 11.76 -1.25 -5.00
C LEU A 76 10.49 -1.23 -4.14
N GLY A 77 9.77 -0.10 -4.12
CA GLY A 77 8.52 0.05 -3.38
C GLY A 77 7.47 -0.97 -3.82
N ALA A 78 7.30 -1.18 -5.12
CA ALA A 78 6.33 -2.13 -5.67
C ALA A 78 6.53 -3.59 -5.17
N THR A 79 7.68 -3.91 -4.58
CA THR A 79 7.99 -5.23 -4.00
C THR A 79 8.15 -5.21 -2.48
N VAL A 80 8.43 -4.07 -1.87
CA VAL A 80 8.72 -3.97 -0.43
C VAL A 80 7.58 -3.29 0.33
N ASN A 81 6.95 -2.28 -0.27
CA ASN A 81 5.91 -1.49 0.37
C ASN A 81 4.51 -2.02 0.01
N MET A 82 4.00 -2.92 0.81
CA MET A 82 2.67 -3.54 0.64
C MET A 82 1.76 -3.25 1.86
N ASP A 83 1.72 -2.00 2.32
CA ASP A 83 0.97 -1.57 3.51
C ASP A 83 -0.52 -1.92 3.43
N GLY A 84 -1.15 -1.69 2.27
CA GLY A 84 -2.55 -2.03 2.07
C GLY A 84 -2.80 -3.54 2.18
N THR A 85 -1.82 -4.37 1.78
CA THR A 85 -1.90 -5.82 1.93
C THR A 85 -1.81 -6.22 3.41
N SER A 86 -0.86 -5.66 4.16
CA SER A 86 -0.73 -5.92 5.60
C SER A 86 -1.98 -5.49 6.38
N ILE A 87 -2.57 -4.33 6.04
CA ILE A 87 -3.83 -3.86 6.64
C ILE A 87 -4.96 -4.87 6.40
N MET A 88 -5.12 -5.33 5.15
CA MET A 88 -6.14 -6.33 4.83
C MET A 88 -5.92 -7.62 5.60
N GLN A 89 -4.68 -8.11 5.66
CA GLN A 89 -4.33 -9.34 6.37
C GLN A 89 -4.65 -9.24 7.86
N GLY A 90 -4.30 -8.13 8.51
CA GLY A 90 -4.62 -7.92 9.93
C GLY A 90 -6.13 -7.94 10.20
N VAL A 91 -6.92 -7.25 9.38
CA VAL A 91 -8.38 -7.25 9.52
C VAL A 91 -8.98 -8.62 9.20
N ALA A 92 -8.47 -9.30 8.16
CA ALA A 92 -8.95 -10.62 7.76
C ALA A 92 -8.70 -11.68 8.83
N VAL A 93 -7.54 -11.67 9.47
CA VAL A 93 -7.21 -12.59 10.58
C VAL A 93 -8.19 -12.43 11.73
N ILE A 94 -8.45 -11.19 12.17
CA ILE A 94 -9.41 -10.92 13.24
C ILE A 94 -10.81 -11.37 12.84
N PHE A 95 -11.24 -11.10 11.63
CA PHE A 95 -12.54 -11.53 11.11
C PHE A 95 -12.67 -13.06 11.09
N ILE A 96 -11.68 -13.77 10.58
CA ILE A 96 -11.67 -15.24 10.50
C ILE A 96 -11.67 -15.84 11.92
N ALA A 97 -10.85 -15.31 12.84
CA ALA A 97 -10.84 -15.74 14.23
C ALA A 97 -12.23 -15.63 14.87
N GLN A 98 -12.93 -14.51 14.65
CA GLN A 98 -14.30 -14.29 15.16
C GLN A 98 -15.29 -15.29 14.57
N VAL A 99 -15.23 -15.57 13.27
CA VAL A 99 -16.13 -16.53 12.60
C VAL A 99 -15.94 -17.95 13.14
N TYR A 100 -14.70 -18.35 13.45
CA TYR A 100 -14.38 -19.65 14.02
C TYR A 100 -14.50 -19.70 15.56
N GLY A 101 -14.88 -18.58 16.21
CA GLY A 101 -15.01 -18.52 17.67
C GLY A 101 -13.66 -18.64 18.42
N ILE A 102 -12.56 -18.31 17.76
CA ILE A 102 -11.20 -18.39 18.31
C ILE A 102 -10.81 -17.02 18.86
N SER A 103 -10.46 -16.97 20.14
CA SER A 103 -10.00 -15.74 20.79
C SER A 103 -8.50 -15.57 20.60
N LEU A 104 -8.10 -14.46 19.97
CA LEU A 104 -6.69 -14.11 19.83
C LEU A 104 -6.19 -13.40 21.08
N THR A 105 -5.04 -13.83 21.60
CA THR A 105 -4.36 -13.16 22.70
C THR A 105 -3.58 -11.92 22.20
N PRO A 106 -3.17 -10.99 23.07
CA PRO A 106 -2.28 -9.88 22.67
C PRO A 106 -0.98 -10.35 22.01
N SER A 107 -0.45 -11.52 22.42
CA SER A 107 0.73 -12.14 21.80
C SER A 107 0.45 -12.56 20.35
N ASP A 108 -0.74 -13.15 20.10
CA ASP A 108 -1.15 -13.55 18.75
C ASP A 108 -1.30 -12.32 17.85
N LEU A 109 -1.85 -11.22 18.37
CA LEU A 109 -1.98 -9.98 17.61
C LEU A 109 -0.60 -9.39 17.23
N LEU A 110 0.38 -9.44 18.11
CA LEU A 110 1.76 -9.05 17.81
C LEU A 110 2.37 -9.96 16.73
N THR A 111 2.13 -11.27 16.83
CA THR A 111 2.55 -12.24 15.82
C THR A 111 1.93 -11.96 14.46
N VAL A 112 0.63 -11.63 14.43
CA VAL A 112 -0.08 -11.21 13.19
C VAL A 112 0.59 -9.98 12.57
N VAL A 113 0.85 -8.94 13.36
CA VAL A 113 1.49 -7.71 12.86
C VAL A 113 2.88 -8.03 12.29
N ALA A 114 3.71 -8.77 13.03
CA ALA A 114 5.05 -9.13 12.57
C ALA A 114 5.01 -9.99 11.30
N THR A 115 4.17 -11.02 11.28
CA THR A 115 4.08 -11.94 10.15
C THR A 115 3.47 -11.28 8.91
N ALA A 116 2.42 -10.46 9.07
CA ALA A 116 1.83 -9.72 7.96
C ALA A 116 2.82 -8.74 7.34
N THR A 117 3.61 -8.05 8.19
CA THR A 117 4.66 -7.14 7.72
C THR A 117 5.75 -7.90 6.95
N LEU A 118 6.24 -9.01 7.50
CA LEU A 118 7.28 -9.82 6.85
C LEU A 118 6.75 -10.50 5.56
N ALA A 119 5.51 -11.01 5.58
CA ALA A 119 4.91 -11.64 4.42
C ALA A 119 4.62 -10.63 3.29
N SER A 120 4.42 -9.37 3.61
CA SER A 120 4.22 -8.31 2.61
C SER A 120 5.51 -7.88 1.92
N ILE A 121 6.65 -7.98 2.61
CA ILE A 121 7.97 -7.68 2.05
C ILE A 121 8.36 -8.77 1.04
N GLY A 122 8.70 -8.37 -0.17
CA GLY A 122 9.06 -9.31 -1.25
C GLY A 122 7.88 -9.99 -1.93
N THR A 123 6.66 -9.61 -1.58
CA THR A 123 5.46 -10.06 -2.29
C THR A 123 5.43 -9.46 -3.69
N ALA A 124 5.20 -10.29 -4.71
CA ALA A 124 5.11 -9.80 -6.09
C ALA A 124 3.91 -8.85 -6.27
N GLY A 125 4.11 -7.75 -6.99
CA GLY A 125 3.05 -6.76 -7.29
C GLY A 125 2.07 -7.23 -8.36
N VAL A 126 1.51 -8.45 -8.18
CA VAL A 126 0.54 -9.10 -9.08
C VAL A 126 -0.80 -9.30 -8.39
N PRO A 127 -1.91 -9.40 -9.15
CA PRO A 127 -3.24 -9.52 -8.58
C PRO A 127 -3.41 -10.72 -7.64
N SER A 128 -4.20 -10.53 -6.58
CA SER A 128 -4.63 -11.56 -5.61
C SER A 128 -3.52 -12.25 -4.81
N VAL A 129 -2.27 -11.83 -4.93
CA VAL A 129 -1.14 -12.42 -4.16
C VAL A 129 -1.33 -12.28 -2.65
N GLY A 130 -2.07 -11.26 -2.20
CA GLY A 130 -2.38 -11.03 -0.78
C GLY A 130 -3.14 -12.17 -0.11
N LEU A 131 -3.94 -12.96 -0.86
CA LEU A 131 -4.59 -14.16 -0.33
C LEU A 131 -3.60 -15.30 -0.07
N VAL A 132 -2.58 -15.44 -0.93
CA VAL A 132 -1.54 -16.45 -0.75
C VAL A 132 -0.74 -16.16 0.53
N THR A 133 -0.33 -14.92 0.71
CA THR A 133 0.44 -14.52 1.89
C THR A 133 -0.43 -14.49 3.15
N LEU A 134 -1.75 -14.26 3.04
CA LEU A 134 -2.68 -14.37 4.16
C LEU A 134 -2.68 -15.79 4.78
N ALA A 135 -2.52 -16.84 3.96
CA ALA A 135 -2.43 -18.20 4.50
C ALA A 135 -1.27 -18.36 5.48
N MET A 136 -0.12 -17.74 5.19
CA MET A 136 1.04 -17.75 6.10
C MET A 136 0.73 -17.02 7.42
N VAL A 137 0.02 -15.90 7.35
CA VAL A 137 -0.35 -15.13 8.55
C VAL A 137 -1.35 -15.91 9.42
N LEU A 138 -2.36 -16.55 8.82
CA LEU A 138 -3.31 -17.40 9.54
C LEU A 138 -2.61 -18.57 10.25
N GLN A 139 -1.71 -19.26 9.55
CA GLN A 139 -0.94 -20.38 10.11
C GLN A 139 -0.08 -19.95 11.29
N SER A 140 0.48 -18.73 11.26
CA SER A 140 1.34 -18.24 12.34
C SER A 140 0.64 -18.11 13.70
N VAL A 141 -0.69 -18.03 13.69
CA VAL A 141 -1.54 -17.94 14.90
C VAL A 141 -2.52 -19.11 15.02
N GLY A 142 -2.25 -20.20 14.30
CA GLY A 142 -3.03 -21.44 14.40
C GLY A 142 -4.47 -21.35 13.88
N LEU A 143 -4.78 -20.38 13.02
CA LEU A 143 -6.08 -20.24 12.39
C LEU A 143 -6.23 -21.12 11.14
N PRO A 144 -7.44 -21.63 10.87
CA PRO A 144 -7.70 -22.45 9.69
C PRO A 144 -7.60 -21.63 8.41
N THR A 145 -6.80 -22.10 7.44
CA THR A 145 -6.61 -21.45 6.13
C THR A 145 -7.85 -21.49 5.26
N GLU A 146 -8.78 -22.42 5.53
CA GLU A 146 -10.09 -22.53 4.89
C GLU A 146 -10.92 -21.25 5.04
N GLY A 147 -10.66 -20.47 6.11
CA GLY A 147 -11.25 -19.18 6.33
C GLY A 147 -11.02 -18.16 5.21
N ILE A 148 -9.99 -18.35 4.37
CA ILE A 148 -9.74 -17.52 3.20
C ILE A 148 -10.93 -17.54 2.22
N ALA A 149 -11.62 -18.67 2.12
CA ALA A 149 -12.80 -18.80 1.26
C ALA A 149 -13.90 -17.77 1.59
N LEU A 150 -14.01 -17.32 2.84
CA LEU A 150 -15.00 -16.34 3.29
C LEU A 150 -14.76 -14.94 2.69
N ILE A 151 -13.52 -14.62 2.34
CA ILE A 151 -13.14 -13.30 1.82
C ILE A 151 -12.79 -13.33 0.32
N MET A 152 -12.61 -14.52 -0.25
CA MET A 152 -12.22 -14.69 -1.65
C MET A 152 -13.20 -14.01 -2.63
N GLY A 153 -14.51 -14.04 -2.35
CA GLY A 153 -15.54 -13.44 -3.18
C GLY A 153 -15.49 -11.91 -3.27
N ILE A 154 -14.86 -11.25 -2.29
CA ILE A 154 -14.73 -9.78 -2.24
C ILE A 154 -13.29 -9.31 -2.45
N ASP A 155 -12.35 -10.24 -2.53
CA ASP A 155 -10.91 -9.91 -2.60
C ASP A 155 -10.59 -9.04 -3.82
N ARG A 156 -11.23 -9.24 -4.95
CA ARG A 156 -10.95 -8.47 -6.17
C ARG A 156 -11.09 -6.96 -5.95
N ILE A 157 -12.17 -6.52 -5.29
CA ILE A 157 -12.39 -5.09 -5.00
C ILE A 157 -11.38 -4.59 -3.97
N LEU A 158 -11.11 -5.40 -2.95
CA LEU A 158 -10.11 -5.05 -1.94
C LEU A 158 -8.71 -4.96 -2.55
N ASP A 159 -8.37 -5.84 -3.47
CA ASP A 159 -7.08 -5.86 -4.17
C ASP A 159 -6.87 -4.60 -5.01
N MET A 160 -7.89 -4.17 -5.74
CA MET A 160 -7.88 -2.90 -6.48
C MET A 160 -7.60 -1.71 -5.56
N LEU A 161 -8.27 -1.63 -4.41
CA LEU A 161 -8.06 -0.58 -3.41
C LEU A 161 -6.67 -0.66 -2.77
N ARG A 162 -6.23 -1.85 -2.36
CA ARG A 162 -4.90 -2.07 -1.78
C ARG A 162 -3.79 -1.62 -2.72
N THR A 163 -3.90 -1.98 -4.00
CA THR A 163 -2.91 -1.61 -5.02
C THR A 163 -2.80 -0.10 -5.15
N ALA A 164 -3.93 0.61 -5.23
CA ALA A 164 -3.93 2.07 -5.28
C ALA A 164 -3.28 2.70 -4.04
N VAL A 165 -3.50 2.14 -2.84
CA VAL A 165 -2.88 2.60 -1.60
C VAL A 165 -1.38 2.33 -1.60
N ASN A 166 -0.95 1.11 -1.95
CA ASN A 166 0.47 0.73 -1.98
C ASN A 166 1.29 1.65 -2.87
N ILE A 167 0.85 1.87 -4.13
CA ILE A 167 1.59 2.74 -5.06
C ILE A 167 1.57 4.22 -4.63
N THR A 168 0.58 4.64 -3.86
CA THR A 168 0.56 5.99 -3.28
C THR A 168 1.61 6.12 -2.19
N GLY A 169 1.78 5.09 -1.36
CA GLY A 169 2.86 5.01 -0.38
C GLY A 169 4.23 5.07 -1.04
N ASP A 170 4.43 4.29 -2.12
CA ASP A 170 5.68 4.32 -2.90
C ASP A 170 6.01 5.73 -3.40
N ALA A 171 5.00 6.42 -3.93
CA ALA A 171 5.17 7.77 -4.44
C ALA A 171 5.47 8.79 -3.34
N VAL A 172 4.82 8.67 -2.18
CA VAL A 172 5.10 9.53 -1.01
C VAL A 172 6.52 9.30 -0.50
N CYS A 173 6.92 8.05 -0.27
CA CYS A 173 8.28 7.71 0.16
C CYS A 173 9.33 8.20 -0.84
N THR A 174 9.10 7.98 -2.14
CA THR A 174 9.98 8.47 -3.21
C THR A 174 10.12 9.99 -3.18
N THR A 175 9.02 10.71 -2.95
CA THR A 175 9.02 12.18 -2.87
C THR A 175 9.78 12.67 -1.63
N ILE A 176 9.64 11.98 -0.49
CA ILE A 176 10.38 12.30 0.74
C ILE A 176 11.89 12.09 0.52
N VAL A 177 12.28 10.95 -0.04
CA VAL A 177 13.69 10.66 -0.37
C VAL A 177 14.25 11.70 -1.34
N ALA A 178 13.52 12.03 -2.40
CA ALA A 178 13.96 13.06 -3.35
C ALA A 178 14.12 14.44 -2.69
N HIS A 179 13.27 14.78 -1.72
CA HIS A 179 13.43 16.02 -0.96
C HIS A 179 14.68 16.01 -0.10
N GLN A 180 14.95 14.91 0.62
CA GLN A 180 16.14 14.77 1.47
C GLN A 180 17.43 14.81 0.66
N GLU A 181 17.44 14.19 -0.51
CA GLU A 181 18.57 14.17 -1.46
C GLU A 181 18.70 15.46 -2.29
N LYS A 182 17.88 16.50 -2.01
CA LYS A 182 17.84 17.77 -2.76
C LYS A 182 17.60 17.58 -4.27
N ALA A 183 16.90 16.54 -4.62
CA ALA A 183 16.57 16.12 -5.99
C ALA A 183 15.08 16.28 -6.32
N LEU A 184 14.39 17.17 -5.61
CA LEU A 184 12.99 17.54 -5.80
C LEU A 184 12.90 18.98 -6.32
N ASP A 185 12.39 19.14 -7.55
CA ASP A 185 12.11 20.44 -8.13
C ASP A 185 10.72 20.93 -7.71
N ARG A 186 10.69 21.90 -6.78
CA ARG A 186 9.45 22.48 -6.27
C ARG A 186 8.75 23.39 -7.28
N THR A 187 9.44 23.87 -8.32
CA THR A 187 8.81 24.70 -9.36
C THR A 187 7.81 23.84 -10.16
N VAL A 188 8.24 22.67 -10.59
CA VAL A 188 7.39 21.66 -11.25
C VAL A 188 6.20 21.24 -10.37
N PHE A 189 6.44 21.05 -9.06
CA PHE A 189 5.35 20.74 -8.14
C PHE A 189 4.31 21.88 -8.05
N ASN A 190 4.76 23.13 -8.13
CA ASN A 190 3.90 24.30 -7.96
C ASN A 190 3.23 24.78 -9.26
N GLU A 191 3.69 24.31 -10.41
CA GLU A 191 2.99 24.52 -11.68
C GLU A 191 1.62 23.81 -11.66
N ASN A 192 0.61 24.38 -12.33
CA ASN A 192 -0.77 23.87 -12.34
C ASN A 192 -0.94 22.61 -13.19
#